data_7ad26a1eab825e611bb4ae0c9aca2316
#
_entry.id   7ad26a1eab825e611bb4ae0c9aca2316
#
_cell.length_a   1.000
_cell.length_b   1.000
_cell.length_c   1.000
_cell.angle_alpha   90.00
_cell.angle_beta   90.00
_cell.angle_gamma   90.00
#
_symmetry.space_group_name_H-M   'P 1'
#
loop_
_entity.id
_entity.type
_entity.pdbx_description
1 polymer ?
#
loop_
_entity_poly.entity_id
_entity_poly.type
_entity_poly.pdbx_seq_one_letter_code
_entity_poly.pdbx_strand_id
1 'polypeptide(L)'
;YAAAESGHAVKLLEQNEKLGKKLFITGKGRCNLTNASDMEQLFANVVSNRKFLYSAFYSYDNEQVISFFESHGMPTKTERGNRVFPVSDHSSDVIAALSTALRGQHVEVFLHTKVKRLLLEKRDEEKRVTGVELADHTKMHADAVIVATGGISYPSTGATGDGYRMAEESGHKMVSPTPALVPMEMKEPWVRDLQGLSLRNVRMSVTRGKKKLYEDFGEMLFT
;
A
#
# COMPACT_ATOMS: atom_id res chain seq x y z
N TYR A 1 1.46 -12.76 7.11
CA TYR A 1 0.37 -13.65 7.43
C TYR A 1 0.39 -14.89 6.52
N ALA A 2 0.15 -14.74 5.21
CA ALA A 2 0.00 -15.88 4.29
C ALA A 2 1.17 -16.88 4.32
N ALA A 3 2.42 -16.40 4.42
CA ALA A 3 3.57 -17.29 4.55
C ALA A 3 3.54 -18.11 5.84
N ALA A 4 3.15 -17.50 6.97
CA ALA A 4 3.03 -18.21 8.24
C ALA A 4 1.85 -19.19 8.23
N GLU A 5 0.71 -18.81 7.65
CA GLU A 5 -0.44 -19.69 7.42
C GLU A 5 -0.06 -20.93 6.57
N SER A 6 0.88 -20.76 5.64
CA SER A 6 1.45 -21.86 4.83
C SER A 6 2.52 -22.69 5.57
N GLY A 7 2.70 -22.48 6.86
CA GLY A 7 3.58 -23.30 7.72
C GLY A 7 5.03 -22.81 7.80
N HIS A 8 5.34 -21.61 7.30
CA HIS A 8 6.71 -21.07 7.39
C HIS A 8 6.92 -20.30 8.70
N ALA A 9 8.11 -20.40 9.28
CA ALA A 9 8.55 -19.53 10.38
C ALA A 9 8.82 -18.13 9.82
N VAL A 10 8.06 -17.12 10.29
CA VAL A 10 8.11 -15.76 9.72
C VAL A 10 8.59 -14.76 10.75
N LYS A 11 9.58 -13.94 10.36
CA LYS A 11 10.02 -12.75 11.09
C LYS A 11 9.63 -11.51 10.30
N LEU A 12 8.88 -10.60 10.91
CA LEU A 12 8.49 -9.32 10.35
C LEU A 12 9.38 -8.22 10.93
N LEU A 13 10.14 -7.55 10.08
CA LEU A 13 11.04 -6.47 10.47
C LEU A 13 10.41 -5.13 10.08
N GLU A 14 10.16 -4.28 11.05
CA GLU A 14 9.58 -2.94 10.88
C GLU A 14 10.55 -1.88 11.42
N GLN A 15 10.90 -0.90 10.61
CA GLN A 15 11.84 0.15 11.02
C GLN A 15 11.25 1.16 12.00
N ASN A 16 9.93 1.31 12.03
CA ASN A 16 9.24 2.24 12.90
C ASN A 16 9.00 1.65 14.31
N GLU A 17 8.56 2.51 15.20
CA GLU A 17 8.20 2.20 16.59
C GLU A 17 6.88 1.40 16.71
N LYS A 18 6.12 1.31 15.62
CA LYS A 18 4.82 0.62 15.58
C LYS A 18 4.49 0.14 14.18
N LEU A 19 3.64 -0.88 14.10
CA LEU A 19 3.08 -1.36 12.84
C LEU A 19 2.06 -0.37 12.26
N GLY A 20 1.93 -0.38 10.94
CA GLY A 20 0.80 0.22 10.25
C GLY A 20 0.81 1.75 10.15
N LYS A 21 1.94 2.45 10.34
CA LYS A 21 2.01 3.93 10.22
C LYS A 21 1.42 4.46 8.92
N LYS A 22 1.64 3.77 7.80
CA LYS A 22 1.07 4.16 6.52
C LYS A 22 -0.44 3.93 6.50
N LEU A 23 -0.93 2.79 6.98
CA LEU A 23 -2.35 2.48 7.07
C LEU A 23 -3.09 3.51 7.93
N PHE A 24 -2.47 3.92 9.04
CA PHE A 24 -3.06 4.85 10.00
C PHE A 24 -3.48 6.19 9.39
N ILE A 25 -2.73 6.69 8.40
CA ILE A 25 -3.00 7.98 7.75
C ILE A 25 -3.87 7.86 6.49
N THR A 26 -4.14 6.65 6.00
CA THR A 26 -4.93 6.46 4.78
C THR A 26 -6.41 6.77 5.00
N GLY A 27 -7.10 7.15 3.92
CA GLY A 27 -8.53 7.45 3.99
C GLY A 27 -8.91 8.53 5.04
N LYS A 28 -8.04 9.51 5.28
CA LYS A 28 -8.20 10.52 6.33
C LYS A 28 -8.33 9.92 7.75
N GLY A 29 -7.57 8.87 8.04
CA GLY A 29 -7.59 8.17 9.33
C GLY A 29 -8.66 7.07 9.43
N ARG A 30 -9.42 6.82 8.37
CA ARG A 30 -10.47 5.79 8.33
C ARG A 30 -10.00 4.48 7.70
N CYS A 31 -8.95 4.51 6.90
CA CYS A 31 -8.44 3.44 6.05
C CYS A 31 -9.48 2.92 5.04
N ASN A 32 -9.48 3.47 3.82
CA ASN A 32 -10.20 2.85 2.71
C ASN A 32 -9.53 1.48 2.41
N LEU A 33 -10.18 0.41 2.86
CA LEU A 33 -9.60 -0.93 2.89
C LEU A 33 -9.48 -1.54 1.50
N THR A 34 -10.59 -1.51 0.76
CA THR A 34 -10.71 -2.04 -0.59
C THR A 34 -11.92 -1.39 -1.29
N ASN A 35 -12.28 -1.91 -2.46
CA ASN A 35 -13.47 -1.52 -3.20
C ASN A 35 -14.31 -2.75 -3.51
N ALA A 36 -15.61 -2.72 -3.21
CA ALA A 36 -16.56 -3.82 -3.38
C ALA A 36 -17.15 -3.89 -4.80
N SER A 37 -16.51 -3.30 -5.80
CA SER A 37 -16.91 -3.45 -7.20
C SER A 37 -16.57 -4.85 -7.71
N ASP A 38 -17.26 -5.26 -8.76
CA ASP A 38 -16.91 -6.48 -9.46
C ASP A 38 -15.50 -6.40 -10.11
N MET A 39 -14.97 -7.53 -10.49
CA MET A 39 -13.61 -7.65 -11.03
C MET A 39 -13.42 -6.84 -12.31
N GLU A 40 -14.44 -6.76 -13.16
CA GLU A 40 -14.37 -5.98 -14.41
C GLU A 40 -14.19 -4.50 -14.13
N GLN A 41 -14.97 -3.95 -13.20
CA GLN A 41 -14.85 -2.56 -12.76
C GLN A 41 -13.51 -2.29 -12.05
N LEU A 42 -13.04 -3.23 -11.23
CA LEU A 42 -11.71 -3.09 -10.60
C LEU A 42 -10.62 -2.95 -11.66
N PHE A 43 -10.60 -3.83 -12.65
CA PHE A 43 -9.62 -3.75 -13.74
C PHE A 43 -9.82 -2.54 -14.66
N ALA A 44 -11.04 -2.07 -14.86
CA ALA A 44 -11.30 -0.86 -15.63
C ALA A 44 -10.64 0.37 -15.03
N ASN A 45 -10.51 0.40 -13.70
CA ASN A 45 -9.86 1.50 -12.97
C ASN A 45 -8.32 1.37 -12.86
N VAL A 46 -7.72 0.28 -13.32
CA VAL A 46 -6.26 0.16 -13.44
C VAL A 46 -5.80 0.91 -14.68
N VAL A 47 -5.15 2.05 -14.49
CA VAL A 47 -4.78 3.01 -15.55
C VAL A 47 -3.80 2.41 -16.55
N SER A 48 -2.82 1.61 -16.09
CA SER A 48 -1.80 1.00 -16.95
C SER A 48 -1.42 -0.39 -16.45
N ASN A 49 -0.89 -1.23 -17.37
CA ASN A 49 -0.38 -2.57 -17.06
C ASN A 49 -1.36 -3.49 -16.31
N ARG A 50 -2.68 -3.35 -16.54
CA ARG A 50 -3.71 -4.13 -15.84
C ARG A 50 -3.50 -5.65 -15.90
N LYS A 51 -2.93 -6.16 -16.99
CA LYS A 51 -2.63 -7.60 -17.15
C LYS A 51 -1.65 -8.13 -16.11
N PHE A 52 -0.74 -7.28 -15.62
CA PHE A 52 0.20 -7.65 -14.56
C PHE A 52 -0.51 -8.03 -13.26
N LEU A 53 -1.66 -7.44 -12.98
CA LEU A 53 -2.43 -7.67 -11.75
C LEU A 53 -3.42 -8.83 -11.85
N TYR A 54 -3.62 -9.44 -13.02
CA TYR A 54 -4.63 -10.51 -13.19
C TYR A 54 -4.40 -11.65 -12.21
N SER A 55 -3.19 -12.21 -12.19
CA SER A 55 -2.88 -13.32 -11.28
C SER A 55 -3.13 -12.97 -9.82
N ALA A 56 -2.68 -11.79 -9.38
CA ALA A 56 -2.84 -11.35 -7.99
C ALA A 56 -4.33 -11.18 -7.61
N PHE A 57 -5.12 -10.49 -8.44
CA PHE A 57 -6.52 -10.19 -8.15
C PHE A 57 -7.42 -11.43 -8.25
N TYR A 58 -7.12 -12.37 -9.15
CA TYR A 58 -7.87 -13.63 -9.23
C TYR A 58 -7.43 -14.65 -8.17
N SER A 59 -6.22 -14.52 -7.61
CA SER A 59 -5.76 -15.38 -6.49
C SER A 59 -6.25 -14.89 -5.13
N TYR A 60 -6.40 -13.58 -4.97
CA TYR A 60 -6.85 -12.96 -3.73
C TYR A 60 -7.61 -11.67 -4.06
N ASP A 61 -8.93 -11.79 -4.14
CA ASP A 61 -9.81 -10.72 -4.57
C ASP A 61 -10.27 -9.78 -3.44
N ASN A 62 -11.05 -8.79 -3.79
CA ASN A 62 -11.57 -7.80 -2.85
C ASN A 62 -12.57 -8.38 -1.84
N GLU A 63 -13.32 -9.42 -2.20
CA GLU A 63 -14.25 -10.10 -1.29
C GLU A 63 -13.48 -10.92 -0.26
N GLN A 64 -12.40 -11.57 -0.68
CA GLN A 64 -11.48 -12.26 0.23
C GLN A 64 -10.78 -11.29 1.19
N VAL A 65 -10.42 -10.08 0.73
CA VAL A 65 -9.91 -9.02 1.61
C VAL A 65 -10.95 -8.64 2.66
N ILE A 66 -12.21 -8.42 2.28
CA ILE A 66 -13.30 -8.10 3.22
C ILE A 66 -13.47 -9.24 4.24
N SER A 67 -13.61 -10.46 3.75
CA SER A 67 -13.79 -11.66 4.58
C SER A 67 -12.64 -11.88 5.57
N PHE A 68 -11.40 -11.61 5.15
CA PHE A 68 -10.24 -11.67 6.02
C PHE A 68 -10.37 -10.74 7.22
N PHE A 69 -10.75 -9.49 7.03
CA PHE A 69 -10.87 -8.54 8.13
C PHE A 69 -12.07 -8.83 9.02
N GLU A 70 -13.20 -9.25 8.46
CA GLU A 70 -14.39 -9.61 9.22
C GLU A 70 -14.17 -10.87 10.07
N SER A 71 -13.48 -11.88 9.54
CA SER A 71 -13.10 -13.07 10.29
C SER A 71 -12.11 -12.80 11.44
N HIS A 72 -11.37 -11.67 11.35
CA HIS A 72 -10.48 -11.22 12.42
C HIS A 72 -11.12 -10.15 13.33
N GLY A 73 -12.45 -10.08 13.36
CA GLY A 73 -13.20 -9.27 14.32
C GLY A 73 -13.34 -7.81 13.95
N MET A 74 -13.06 -7.42 12.70
CA MET A 74 -13.25 -6.06 12.21
C MET A 74 -14.38 -6.00 11.18
N PRO A 75 -15.61 -5.67 11.58
CA PRO A 75 -16.72 -5.53 10.66
C PRO A 75 -16.51 -4.38 9.70
N THR A 76 -16.94 -4.58 8.46
CA THR A 76 -16.79 -3.60 7.38
C THR A 76 -18.11 -2.98 6.96
N LYS A 77 -18.05 -1.84 6.29
CA LYS A 77 -19.19 -1.20 5.61
C LYS A 77 -18.77 -0.72 4.24
N THR A 78 -19.71 -0.82 3.29
CA THR A 78 -19.52 -0.28 1.94
C THR A 78 -20.23 1.07 1.84
N GLU A 79 -19.49 2.07 1.38
CA GLU A 79 -19.99 3.42 1.15
C GLU A 79 -20.11 3.72 -0.35
N ARG A 80 -20.60 4.90 -0.68
CA ARG A 80 -20.73 5.39 -2.06
C ARG A 80 -19.43 5.17 -2.86
N GLY A 81 -19.57 4.70 -4.09
CA GLY A 81 -18.44 4.35 -4.95
C GLY A 81 -17.80 3.02 -4.58
N ASN A 82 -18.57 2.15 -3.90
CA ASN A 82 -18.16 0.81 -3.47
C ASN A 82 -16.90 0.82 -2.56
N ARG A 83 -16.59 1.94 -1.91
CA ARG A 83 -15.45 2.06 -1.00
C ARG A 83 -15.75 1.31 0.30
N VAL A 84 -14.84 0.48 0.72
CA VAL A 84 -14.98 -0.33 1.94
C VAL A 84 -14.15 0.25 3.08
N PHE A 85 -14.79 0.46 4.21
CA PHE A 85 -14.19 0.99 5.43
C PHE A 85 -14.54 0.11 6.64
N PRO A 86 -13.77 0.16 7.73
CA PRO A 86 -14.23 -0.37 9.01
C PRO A 86 -15.50 0.36 9.47
N VAL A 87 -16.42 -0.37 10.09
CA VAL A 87 -17.67 0.21 10.64
C VAL A 87 -17.37 1.34 11.63
N SER A 88 -16.31 1.21 12.40
CA SER A 88 -15.85 2.20 13.39
C SER A 88 -15.32 3.51 12.80
N ASP A 89 -15.01 3.54 11.50
CA ASP A 89 -14.28 4.65 10.85
C ASP A 89 -12.87 4.91 11.42
N HIS A 90 -12.25 3.92 12.06
CA HIS A 90 -10.92 4.04 12.63
C HIS A 90 -9.92 3.09 11.96
N SER A 91 -8.85 3.66 11.38
CA SER A 91 -7.74 2.90 10.81
C SER A 91 -6.98 2.06 11.84
N SER A 92 -7.08 2.40 13.13
CA SER A 92 -6.54 1.61 14.24
C SER A 92 -7.11 0.19 14.28
N ASP A 93 -8.37 0.01 13.92
CA ASP A 93 -9.03 -1.30 13.96
C ASP A 93 -8.53 -2.21 12.83
N VAL A 94 -8.21 -1.62 11.67
CA VAL A 94 -7.52 -2.34 10.58
C VAL A 94 -6.16 -2.86 11.06
N ILE A 95 -5.40 -2.01 11.75
CA ILE A 95 -4.07 -2.38 12.29
C ILE A 95 -4.21 -3.43 13.39
N ALA A 96 -5.23 -3.32 14.24
CA ALA A 96 -5.51 -4.28 15.31
C ALA A 96 -5.89 -5.66 14.74
N ALA A 97 -6.73 -5.72 13.71
CA ALA A 97 -7.10 -6.97 13.04
C ALA A 97 -5.87 -7.65 12.42
N LEU A 98 -5.05 -6.90 11.68
CA LEU A 98 -3.80 -7.44 11.12
C LEU A 98 -2.85 -7.93 12.21
N SER A 99 -2.70 -7.18 13.30
CA SER A 99 -1.83 -7.55 14.42
C SER A 99 -2.34 -8.82 15.13
N THR A 100 -3.66 -8.99 15.23
CA THR A 100 -4.27 -10.19 15.76
C THR A 100 -4.03 -11.39 14.84
N ALA A 101 -4.19 -11.22 13.53
CA ALA A 101 -3.89 -12.24 12.55
C ALA A 101 -2.42 -12.69 12.61
N LEU A 102 -1.48 -11.76 12.71
CA LEU A 102 -0.05 -12.08 12.83
C LEU A 102 0.26 -12.86 14.12
N ARG A 103 -0.33 -12.45 15.25
CA ARG A 103 -0.16 -13.17 16.53
C ARG A 103 -0.74 -14.57 16.49
N GLY A 104 -1.91 -14.75 15.87
CA GLY A 104 -2.54 -16.05 15.68
C GLY A 104 -1.69 -17.03 14.87
N GLN A 105 -0.87 -16.52 13.97
CA GLN A 105 0.10 -17.29 13.18
C GLN A 105 1.52 -17.31 13.78
N HIS A 106 1.70 -16.89 15.01
CA HIS A 106 2.99 -16.87 15.71
C HIS A 106 4.10 -16.13 14.97
N VAL A 107 3.77 -15.10 14.19
CA VAL A 107 4.76 -14.26 13.50
C VAL A 107 5.54 -13.45 14.53
N GLU A 108 6.87 -13.57 14.50
CA GLU A 108 7.77 -12.75 15.32
C GLU A 108 7.89 -11.35 14.72
N VAL A 109 7.52 -10.32 15.50
CA VAL A 109 7.56 -8.92 15.06
C VAL A 109 8.71 -8.17 15.74
N PHE A 110 9.59 -7.60 14.94
CA PHE A 110 10.74 -6.80 15.38
C PHE A 110 10.52 -5.34 14.97
N LEU A 111 10.17 -4.49 15.92
CA LEU A 111 10.06 -3.05 15.74
C LEU A 111 11.44 -2.37 15.85
N HIS A 112 11.53 -1.10 15.43
CA HIS A 112 12.80 -0.35 15.38
C HIS A 112 13.91 -1.08 14.61
N THR A 113 13.55 -1.99 13.71
CA THR A 113 14.47 -2.88 13.02
C THR A 113 14.56 -2.52 11.55
N LYS A 114 15.51 -1.63 11.24
CA LYS A 114 15.74 -1.16 9.87
C LYS A 114 16.65 -2.12 9.12
N VAL A 115 16.15 -2.64 8.00
CA VAL A 115 16.95 -3.42 7.05
C VAL A 115 17.77 -2.47 6.19
N LYS A 116 19.08 -2.69 6.13
CA LYS A 116 20.03 -1.94 5.32
C LYS A 116 20.11 -2.48 3.89
N ARG A 117 20.24 -3.80 3.75
CA ARG A 117 20.33 -4.47 2.43
C ARG A 117 19.98 -5.96 2.52
N LEU A 118 19.77 -6.56 1.36
CA LEU A 118 19.69 -8.02 1.24
C LEU A 118 21.09 -8.65 1.31
N LEU A 119 21.19 -9.81 1.91
CA LEU A 119 22.39 -10.66 1.83
C LEU A 119 22.28 -11.48 0.55
N LEU A 120 23.23 -11.30 -0.33
CA LEU A 120 23.29 -11.95 -1.64
C LEU A 120 24.53 -12.84 -1.69
N GLU A 121 24.33 -14.11 -1.99
CA GLU A 121 25.39 -15.04 -2.29
C GLU A 121 25.39 -15.33 -3.79
N LYS A 122 26.57 -15.35 -4.38
CA LYS A 122 26.75 -15.78 -5.76
C LYS A 122 26.93 -17.29 -5.76
N ARG A 123 26.01 -17.99 -6.40
CA ARG A 123 26.13 -19.43 -6.63
C ARG A 123 26.09 -19.66 -8.13
N ASP A 124 27.22 -20.09 -8.67
CA ASP A 124 27.45 -20.13 -10.11
C ASP A 124 27.29 -18.75 -10.76
N GLU A 125 26.40 -18.57 -11.72
CA GLU A 125 26.10 -17.27 -12.35
C GLU A 125 24.90 -16.55 -11.74
N GLU A 126 24.18 -17.18 -10.78
CA GLU A 126 22.97 -16.63 -10.18
C GLU A 126 23.24 -16.02 -8.80
N LYS A 127 22.53 -14.94 -8.50
CA LYS A 127 22.48 -14.35 -7.15
C LYS A 127 21.32 -14.96 -6.37
N ARG A 128 21.61 -15.48 -5.19
CA ARG A 128 20.60 -15.99 -4.26
C ARG A 128 20.53 -15.09 -3.03
N VAL A 129 19.31 -14.75 -2.60
CA VAL A 129 19.08 -14.06 -1.33
C VAL A 129 19.20 -15.10 -0.20
N THR A 130 20.00 -14.79 0.84
CA THR A 130 20.24 -15.66 2.01
C THR A 130 19.88 -14.99 3.33
N GLY A 131 19.27 -13.80 3.27
CA GLY A 131 18.85 -13.06 4.43
C GLY A 131 18.95 -11.56 4.26
N VAL A 132 19.07 -10.86 5.38
CA VAL A 132 19.18 -9.39 5.43
C VAL A 132 20.30 -8.93 6.36
N GLU A 133 20.89 -7.78 6.07
CA GLU A 133 21.75 -7.02 6.98
C GLU A 133 20.95 -5.83 7.53
N LEU A 134 20.92 -5.69 8.85
CA LEU A 134 20.29 -4.59 9.54
C LEU A 134 21.15 -3.33 9.54
N ALA A 135 20.60 -2.20 9.96
CA ALA A 135 21.32 -0.92 10.02
C ALA A 135 22.49 -0.95 11.04
N ASP A 136 22.38 -1.75 12.07
CA ASP A 136 23.42 -1.99 13.09
C ASP A 136 24.46 -3.04 12.68
N HIS A 137 24.43 -3.49 11.41
CA HIS A 137 25.27 -4.53 10.81
C HIS A 137 24.98 -5.97 11.28
N THR A 138 23.97 -6.19 12.12
CA THR A 138 23.50 -7.54 12.43
C THR A 138 23.00 -8.24 11.16
N LYS A 139 23.38 -9.49 10.99
CA LYS A 139 22.93 -10.34 9.87
C LYS A 139 21.88 -11.32 10.35
N MET A 140 20.77 -11.38 9.64
CA MET A 140 19.71 -12.36 9.87
C MET A 140 19.57 -13.23 8.61
N HIS A 141 19.83 -14.51 8.75
CA HIS A 141 19.68 -15.46 7.65
C HIS A 141 18.25 -15.94 7.51
N ALA A 142 17.84 -16.19 6.27
CA ALA A 142 16.52 -16.69 5.91
C ALA A 142 16.59 -17.40 4.55
N ASP A 143 15.70 -18.37 4.34
CA ASP A 143 15.56 -19.09 3.08
C ASP A 143 14.92 -18.23 1.98
N ALA A 144 14.07 -17.27 2.39
CA ALA A 144 13.42 -16.31 1.50
C ALA A 144 13.20 -14.96 2.21
N VAL A 145 13.16 -13.89 1.44
CA VAL A 145 12.85 -12.53 1.93
C VAL A 145 11.75 -11.91 1.10
N ILE A 146 10.67 -11.50 1.77
CA ILE A 146 9.58 -10.72 1.16
C ILE A 146 9.87 -9.25 1.41
N VAL A 147 10.17 -8.49 0.34
CA VAL A 147 10.40 -7.05 0.40
C VAL A 147 9.05 -6.33 0.30
N ALA A 148 8.55 -5.81 1.41
CA ALA A 148 7.26 -5.14 1.52
C ALA A 148 7.39 -3.71 2.10
N THR A 149 8.45 -3.01 1.72
CA THR A 149 8.85 -1.71 2.30
C THR A 149 8.02 -0.52 1.84
N GLY A 150 7.02 -0.74 0.98
CA GLY A 150 6.24 0.33 0.36
C GLY A 150 7.01 1.10 -0.72
N GLY A 151 6.44 2.23 -1.13
CA GLY A 151 7.01 3.08 -2.18
C GLY A 151 7.79 4.28 -1.61
N ILE A 152 7.53 5.48 -2.20
CA ILE A 152 8.20 6.74 -1.84
C ILE A 152 7.25 7.84 -1.35
N SER A 153 5.95 7.54 -1.26
CA SER A 153 4.96 8.52 -0.78
C SER A 153 4.93 8.55 0.74
N TYR A 154 4.91 9.74 1.33
CA TYR A 154 4.95 9.97 2.78
C TYR A 154 6.14 9.29 3.47
N PRO A 155 7.38 9.75 3.25
CA PRO A 155 8.59 9.14 3.78
C PRO A 155 8.62 9.01 5.31
N SER A 156 7.92 9.91 6.03
CA SER A 156 7.77 9.86 7.49
C SER A 156 7.07 8.60 8.01
N THR A 157 6.39 7.85 7.13
CA THR A 157 5.77 6.57 7.47
C THR A 157 6.71 5.37 7.26
N GLY A 158 7.93 5.60 6.81
CA GLY A 158 8.90 4.55 6.47
C GLY A 158 8.95 4.18 4.98
N ALA A 159 8.14 4.84 4.13
CA ALA A 159 8.13 4.61 2.68
C ALA A 159 9.24 5.42 2.00
N THR A 160 10.49 4.97 2.12
CA THR A 160 11.72 5.70 1.71
C THR A 160 12.32 5.20 0.39
N GLY A 161 11.67 4.24 -0.28
CA GLY A 161 12.16 3.66 -1.53
C GLY A 161 13.22 2.57 -1.37
N ASP A 162 13.44 2.08 -0.16
CA ASP A 162 14.44 1.04 0.12
C ASP A 162 14.22 -0.23 -0.72
N GLY A 163 12.97 -0.60 -0.99
CA GLY A 163 12.64 -1.76 -1.82
C GLY A 163 13.15 -1.62 -3.26
N TYR A 164 13.09 -0.42 -3.83
CA TYR A 164 13.63 -0.17 -5.18
C TYR A 164 15.14 -0.34 -5.21
N ARG A 165 15.84 0.23 -4.23
CA ARG A 165 17.29 0.07 -4.09
C ARG A 165 17.69 -1.40 -3.92
N MET A 166 17.00 -2.13 -3.05
CA MET A 166 17.25 -3.57 -2.84
C MET A 166 17.02 -4.39 -4.11
N ALA A 167 16.00 -4.05 -4.90
CA ALA A 167 15.74 -4.70 -6.18
C ALA A 167 16.89 -4.46 -7.19
N GLU A 168 17.36 -3.21 -7.32
CA GLU A 168 18.50 -2.87 -8.19
C GLU A 168 19.78 -3.59 -7.75
N GLU A 169 20.09 -3.59 -6.46
CA GLU A 169 21.25 -4.31 -5.89
C GLU A 169 21.19 -5.83 -6.18
N SER A 170 19.96 -6.38 -6.23
CA SER A 170 19.72 -7.77 -6.58
C SER A 170 19.80 -8.06 -8.08
N GLY A 171 19.93 -7.03 -8.92
CA GLY A 171 20.08 -7.16 -10.37
C GLY A 171 18.80 -6.96 -11.17
N HIS A 172 17.69 -6.53 -10.54
CA HIS A 172 16.47 -6.18 -11.27
C HIS A 172 16.61 -4.82 -11.97
N LYS A 173 16.06 -4.75 -13.18
CA LYS A 173 15.94 -3.47 -13.89
C LYS A 173 14.78 -2.69 -13.29
N MET A 174 15.08 -1.51 -12.77
CA MET A 174 14.06 -0.60 -12.25
C MET A 174 13.55 0.33 -13.33
N VAL A 175 12.22 0.52 -13.34
CA VAL A 175 11.56 1.60 -14.08
C VAL A 175 11.26 2.71 -13.07
N SER A 176 11.75 3.91 -13.34
CA SER A 176 11.56 5.05 -12.44
C SER A 176 10.07 5.28 -12.15
N PRO A 177 9.66 5.33 -10.88
CA PRO A 177 8.29 5.66 -10.53
C PRO A 177 7.89 7.05 -11.01
N THR A 178 6.68 7.17 -11.53
CA THR A 178 6.08 8.45 -11.88
C THR A 178 4.86 8.72 -11.00
N PRO A 179 4.53 9.99 -10.71
CA PRO A 179 3.34 10.33 -9.95
C PRO A 179 2.07 9.78 -10.62
N ALA A 180 1.20 9.12 -9.86
CA ALA A 180 -0.06 8.57 -10.33
C ALA A 180 -1.27 9.37 -9.82
N LEU A 181 -1.21 9.85 -8.57
CA LEU A 181 -2.23 10.67 -7.94
C LEU A 181 -1.55 11.84 -7.23
N VAL A 182 -1.73 13.04 -7.75
CA VAL A 182 -1.07 14.27 -7.27
C VAL A 182 -2.06 15.43 -7.29
N PRO A 183 -1.86 16.45 -6.45
CA PRO A 183 -2.58 17.71 -6.56
C PRO A 183 -2.32 18.37 -7.94
N MET A 184 -3.30 19.07 -8.46
CA MET A 184 -3.13 19.93 -9.62
C MET A 184 -2.72 21.32 -9.19
N GLU A 185 -1.65 21.85 -9.78
CA GLU A 185 -1.25 23.25 -9.59
C GLU A 185 -2.10 24.15 -10.49
N MET A 186 -2.66 25.19 -9.90
CA MET A 186 -3.49 26.18 -10.60
C MET A 186 -2.68 27.46 -10.83
N LYS A 187 -2.91 28.10 -11.96
CA LYS A 187 -2.28 29.41 -12.30
C LYS A 187 -2.99 30.56 -11.59
N GLU A 188 -4.27 30.40 -11.29
CA GLU A 188 -5.12 31.42 -10.71
C GLU A 188 -4.78 31.62 -9.23
N PRO A 189 -4.36 32.85 -8.83
CA PRO A 189 -3.91 33.10 -7.46
C PRO A 189 -4.99 32.95 -6.39
N TRP A 190 -6.25 33.19 -6.73
CA TRP A 190 -7.39 33.08 -5.81
C TRP A 190 -7.61 31.66 -5.24
N VAL A 191 -7.05 30.64 -5.89
CA VAL A 191 -7.14 29.25 -5.41
C VAL A 191 -6.49 29.09 -4.04
N ARG A 192 -5.46 29.91 -3.74
CA ARG A 192 -4.77 29.88 -2.44
C ARG A 192 -5.68 30.35 -1.30
N ASP A 193 -6.61 31.25 -1.60
CA ASP A 193 -7.55 31.77 -0.60
C ASP A 193 -8.60 30.70 -0.20
N LEU A 194 -8.72 29.65 -1.00
CA LEU A 194 -9.61 28.53 -0.76
C LEU A 194 -8.93 27.34 -0.05
N GLN A 195 -7.68 27.47 0.36
CA GLN A 195 -6.95 26.40 1.02
C GLN A 195 -7.72 25.83 2.21
N GLY A 196 -7.90 24.51 2.25
CA GLY A 196 -8.65 23.80 3.26
C GLY A 196 -10.15 23.63 2.94
N LEU A 197 -10.68 24.31 1.93
CA LEU A 197 -12.07 24.15 1.50
C LEU A 197 -12.25 22.76 0.86
N SER A 198 -13.20 22.00 1.40
CA SER A 198 -13.62 20.70 0.86
C SER A 198 -15.01 20.81 0.28
N LEU A 199 -15.15 20.55 -1.00
CA LEU A 199 -16.41 20.53 -1.72
C LEU A 199 -16.89 19.09 -1.88
N ARG A 200 -18.20 18.87 -1.72
CA ARG A 200 -18.86 17.58 -1.92
C ARG A 200 -19.77 17.63 -3.13
N ASN A 201 -19.94 16.47 -3.78
CA ASN A 201 -20.84 16.33 -4.94
C ASN A 201 -20.47 17.30 -6.08
N VAL A 202 -19.20 17.42 -6.38
CA VAL A 202 -18.67 18.25 -7.45
C VAL A 202 -18.52 17.44 -8.73
N ARG A 203 -18.95 17.98 -9.84
CA ARG A 203 -18.60 17.49 -11.17
C ARG A 203 -17.44 18.32 -11.69
N MET A 204 -16.32 17.68 -11.93
CA MET A 204 -15.14 18.31 -12.50
C MET A 204 -14.96 17.84 -13.95
N SER A 205 -14.72 18.77 -14.86
CA SER A 205 -14.43 18.47 -16.26
C SER A 205 -13.11 19.09 -16.66
N VAL A 206 -12.28 18.33 -17.33
CA VAL A 206 -11.03 18.80 -17.95
C VAL A 206 -11.29 19.03 -19.44
N THR A 207 -11.05 20.26 -19.91
CA THR A 207 -11.29 20.63 -21.31
C THR A 207 -10.02 21.16 -21.98
N ARG A 208 -9.91 20.96 -23.29
CA ARG A 208 -8.91 21.63 -24.14
C ARG A 208 -9.65 22.38 -25.24
N GLY A 209 -9.76 23.69 -25.08
CA GLY A 209 -10.67 24.50 -25.89
C GLY A 209 -12.13 24.00 -25.73
N LYS A 210 -12.78 23.64 -26.82
CA LYS A 210 -14.17 23.10 -26.82
C LYS A 210 -14.24 21.58 -26.56
N LYS A 211 -13.12 20.88 -26.55
CA LYS A 211 -13.09 19.40 -26.39
C LYS A 211 -13.00 19.03 -24.91
N LYS A 212 -13.99 18.29 -24.42
CA LYS A 212 -13.94 17.65 -23.09
C LYS A 212 -12.99 16.44 -23.19
N LEU A 213 -11.98 16.40 -22.32
CA LEU A 213 -10.97 15.33 -22.25
C LEU A 213 -11.29 14.32 -21.15
N TYR A 214 -11.80 14.80 -20.01
CA TYR A 214 -12.11 13.98 -18.86
C TYR A 214 -13.25 14.61 -18.07
N GLU A 215 -14.02 13.80 -17.37
CA GLU A 215 -15.04 14.25 -16.43
C GLU A 215 -15.15 13.24 -15.31
N ASP A 216 -15.29 13.72 -14.09
CA ASP A 216 -15.51 12.90 -12.92
C ASP A 216 -16.45 13.61 -11.94
N PHE A 217 -17.02 12.83 -11.02
CA PHE A 217 -17.93 13.32 -10.02
C PHE A 217 -17.53 12.80 -8.65
N GLY A 218 -17.27 13.70 -7.70
CA GLY A 218 -16.80 13.29 -6.38
C GLY A 218 -16.64 14.44 -5.41
N GLU A 219 -15.61 14.33 -4.58
CA GLU A 219 -15.19 15.37 -3.66
C GLU A 219 -13.98 16.10 -4.23
N MET A 220 -13.86 17.38 -3.94
CA MET A 220 -12.75 18.24 -4.34
C MET A 220 -12.21 18.97 -3.11
N LEU A 221 -10.89 18.96 -2.93
CA LEU A 221 -10.21 19.64 -1.84
C LEU A 221 -9.19 20.63 -2.41
N PHE A 222 -9.24 21.86 -1.90
CA PHE A 222 -8.18 22.85 -2.11
C PHE A 222 -7.09 22.66 -1.05
N THR A 223 -5.84 22.37 -1.48
CA THR A 223 -4.71 22.06 -0.59
C THR A 223 -3.65 23.14 -0.62
#